data_66fce43205220f8608179d8717503172
#
_entry.id   66fce43205220f8608179d8717503172
#
_cell.length_a   1.000
_cell.length_b   1.000
_cell.length_c   1.000
_cell.angle_alpha   90.00
_cell.angle_beta   90.00
_cell.angle_gamma   90.00
#
_symmetry.space_group_name_H-M   'P 1'
#
loop_
_entity.id
_entity.type
_entity.pdbx_description
1 polymer ?
#
loop_
_entity_poly.entity_id
_entity_poly.type
_entity_poly.pdbx_seq_one_letter_code
_entity_poly.pdbx_strand_id
1 'polypeptide(L)'
;QRKCIGTLADIGEKIEEAKLTSPAIIVVGDVVSLNDRLDFFEKRPLFGRKITVPYIKTNELIAKLQQLGADVTPVKTGIIKPVIIPKFVDKVRSADWIVFTSKNGVRSFFYNLDLAGADIRLIANARFAVVGKATEKELAKHHIKADIIPAEQTGKELAGELSSYMGDNDEIKVCIFSAKE
;
A
#
# COMPACT_ATOMS: atom_id res chain seq x y z
N GLN A 1 -13.04 25.62 -5.76
CA GLN A 1 -14.30 26.38 -5.97
C GLN A 1 -14.17 27.75 -5.33
N ARG A 2 -14.73 28.76 -5.93
CA ARG A 2 -14.85 30.11 -5.36
C ARG A 2 -16.33 30.46 -5.31
N LYS A 3 -16.74 31.17 -4.28
CA LYS A 3 -18.14 31.64 -4.11
C LYS A 3 -18.15 33.09 -3.68
N CYS A 4 -19.28 33.73 -3.93
CA CYS A 4 -19.56 35.08 -3.47
C CYS A 4 -21.06 35.11 -3.07
N ILE A 5 -21.36 35.77 -1.97
CA ILE A 5 -22.71 35.89 -1.43
C ILE A 5 -23.04 37.36 -1.31
N GLY A 6 -24.22 37.73 -1.79
CA GLY A 6 -24.70 39.10 -1.76
C GLY A 6 -26.20 39.16 -1.94
N THR A 7 -26.68 40.35 -2.05
CA THR A 7 -28.07 40.68 -2.41
C THR A 7 -28.12 41.00 -3.91
N LEU A 8 -29.33 41.11 -4.48
CA LEU A 8 -29.49 41.52 -5.89
C LEU A 8 -28.93 42.92 -6.16
N ALA A 9 -28.77 43.75 -5.12
CA ALA A 9 -28.24 45.08 -5.24
C ALA A 9 -26.68 45.16 -5.35
N ASP A 10 -25.97 44.24 -4.67
CA ASP A 10 -24.51 44.28 -4.52
C ASP A 10 -23.75 43.08 -5.14
N ILE A 11 -24.47 42.07 -5.61
CA ILE A 11 -23.81 40.84 -6.11
C ILE A 11 -22.93 41.10 -7.34
N GLY A 12 -23.27 42.06 -8.19
CA GLY A 12 -22.51 42.40 -9.38
C GLY A 12 -21.10 42.91 -9.01
N GLU A 13 -21.01 43.90 -8.11
CA GLU A 13 -19.74 44.42 -7.63
C GLU A 13 -18.89 43.33 -6.95
N LYS A 14 -19.52 42.51 -6.10
CA LYS A 14 -18.85 41.40 -5.41
C LYS A 14 -18.29 40.33 -6.36
N ILE A 15 -18.97 40.07 -7.46
CA ILE A 15 -18.49 39.15 -8.50
C ILE A 15 -17.24 39.69 -9.18
N GLU A 16 -17.24 40.98 -9.48
CA GLU A 16 -16.08 41.65 -10.11
C GLU A 16 -14.88 41.68 -9.18
N GLU A 17 -15.07 42.06 -7.92
CA GLU A 17 -14.02 42.06 -6.89
C GLU A 17 -13.43 40.66 -6.68
N ALA A 18 -14.29 39.62 -6.61
CA ALA A 18 -13.89 38.25 -6.46
C ALA A 18 -13.31 37.64 -7.76
N LYS A 19 -13.35 38.35 -8.88
CA LYS A 19 -12.89 37.91 -10.22
C LYS A 19 -13.51 36.54 -10.58
N LEU A 20 -14.80 36.39 -10.35
CA LEU A 20 -15.53 35.19 -10.71
C LEU A 20 -15.92 35.27 -12.19
N THR A 21 -15.68 34.18 -12.90
CA THR A 21 -15.95 34.06 -14.35
C THR A 21 -16.78 32.80 -14.65
N SER A 22 -17.44 32.81 -15.80
CA SER A 22 -18.13 31.64 -16.34
C SER A 22 -17.16 30.45 -16.56
N PRO A 23 -17.60 29.19 -16.34
CA PRO A 23 -18.96 28.80 -15.93
C PRO A 23 -19.22 28.99 -14.43
N ALA A 24 -20.42 29.50 -14.08
CA ALA A 24 -20.84 29.73 -12.72
C ALA A 24 -22.30 29.27 -12.52
N ILE A 25 -22.64 28.92 -11.28
CA ILE A 25 -24.01 28.60 -10.87
C ILE A 25 -24.50 29.72 -9.97
N ILE A 26 -25.68 30.25 -10.23
CA ILE A 26 -26.33 31.26 -9.42
C ILE A 26 -27.45 30.58 -8.63
N VAL A 27 -27.48 30.79 -7.32
CA VAL A 27 -28.50 30.31 -6.40
C VAL A 27 -29.17 31.53 -5.78
N VAL A 28 -30.51 31.60 -5.85
CA VAL A 28 -31.31 32.73 -5.33
C VAL A 28 -32.36 32.21 -4.38
N GLY A 29 -32.63 32.96 -3.31
CA GLY A 29 -33.69 32.68 -2.33
C GLY A 29 -33.13 32.36 -0.93
N ASP A 30 -34.03 32.01 -0.02
CA ASP A 30 -33.72 31.79 1.40
C ASP A 30 -32.75 30.64 1.64
N VAL A 31 -32.63 29.73 0.66
CA VAL A 31 -31.66 28.64 0.69
C VAL A 31 -30.20 29.12 0.80
N VAL A 32 -29.93 30.35 0.37
CA VAL A 32 -28.59 30.99 0.49
C VAL A 32 -28.18 31.14 1.94
N SER A 33 -29.16 31.38 2.85
CA SER A 33 -28.90 31.47 4.29
C SER A 33 -28.39 30.19 4.93
N LEU A 34 -28.59 29.04 4.26
CA LEU A 34 -28.08 27.73 4.70
C LEU A 34 -26.59 27.51 4.36
N ASN A 35 -25.97 28.44 3.63
CA ASN A 35 -24.57 28.29 3.19
C ASN A 35 -23.65 27.89 4.36
N ASP A 36 -23.69 28.58 5.47
CA ASP A 36 -22.79 28.35 6.59
C ASP A 36 -23.00 26.97 7.27
N ARG A 37 -24.22 26.44 7.18
CA ARG A 37 -24.58 25.12 7.72
C ARG A 37 -24.24 24.00 6.76
N LEU A 38 -24.31 24.25 5.46
CA LEU A 38 -24.08 23.26 4.39
C LEU A 38 -22.64 23.29 3.87
N ASP A 39 -21.82 24.25 4.30
CA ASP A 39 -20.44 24.41 3.88
C ASP A 39 -19.48 23.45 4.60
N PHE A 40 -19.85 22.18 4.65
CA PHE A 40 -19.00 21.15 5.22
C PHE A 40 -17.84 20.75 4.29
N PHE A 41 -17.96 21.03 3.00
CA PHE A 41 -16.98 20.61 2.01
C PHE A 41 -15.74 21.49 2.03
N GLU A 42 -15.92 22.83 2.07
CA GLU A 42 -14.81 23.80 2.12
C GLU A 42 -14.13 23.82 3.50
N LYS A 43 -14.81 23.36 4.55
CA LYS A 43 -14.26 23.23 5.91
C LYS A 43 -13.36 22.01 6.11
N ARG A 44 -13.21 21.15 5.10
CA ARG A 44 -12.33 20.00 5.20
C ARG A 44 -10.87 20.45 5.31
N PRO A 45 -10.04 19.75 6.13
CA PRO A 45 -8.67 20.18 6.45
C PRO A 45 -7.76 20.37 5.23
N LEU A 46 -8.01 19.64 4.15
CA LEU A 46 -7.18 19.66 2.93
C LEU A 46 -7.93 20.27 1.73
N PHE A 47 -9.05 20.95 1.96
CA PHE A 47 -9.77 21.61 0.87
C PHE A 47 -8.86 22.58 0.10
N GLY A 48 -8.94 22.55 -1.23
CA GLY A 48 -8.12 23.37 -2.12
C GLY A 48 -6.63 22.98 -2.21
N ARG A 49 -6.20 21.95 -1.49
CA ARG A 49 -4.84 21.40 -1.61
C ARG A 49 -4.76 20.40 -2.74
N LYS A 50 -3.80 20.61 -3.65
CA LYS A 50 -3.48 19.66 -4.72
C LYS A 50 -2.33 18.79 -4.26
N ILE A 51 -2.56 17.46 -4.24
CA ILE A 51 -1.58 16.49 -3.75
C ILE A 51 -1.35 15.43 -4.82
N THR A 52 -0.11 15.30 -5.27
CA THR A 52 0.30 14.21 -6.16
C THR A 52 0.77 13.04 -5.32
N VAL A 53 0.17 11.87 -5.53
CA VAL A 53 0.51 10.64 -4.79
C VAL A 53 1.10 9.61 -5.74
N PRO A 54 2.41 9.34 -5.67
CA PRO A 54 3.00 8.23 -6.40
C PRO A 54 2.51 6.90 -5.81
N TYR A 55 2.12 5.96 -6.66
CA TYR A 55 1.70 4.64 -6.22
C TYR A 55 2.15 3.54 -7.19
N ILE A 56 2.40 2.36 -6.63
CA ILE A 56 2.63 1.13 -7.39
C ILE A 56 1.38 0.27 -7.32
N LYS A 57 0.74 0.22 -6.17
CA LYS A 57 -0.52 -0.47 -5.92
C LYS A 57 -1.47 0.48 -5.20
N THR A 58 -2.76 0.44 -5.54
CA THR A 58 -3.80 1.24 -4.86
C THR A 58 -3.65 1.14 -3.35
N ASN A 59 -3.66 2.27 -2.67
CA ASN A 59 -3.53 2.35 -1.22
C ASN A 59 -4.65 3.22 -0.64
N GLU A 60 -4.91 3.03 0.64
CA GLU A 60 -5.94 3.77 1.38
C GLU A 60 -5.61 5.26 1.55
N LEU A 61 -4.35 5.65 1.35
CA LEU A 61 -3.91 7.03 1.49
C LEU A 61 -4.64 7.97 0.53
N ILE A 62 -4.79 7.54 -0.74
CA ILE A 62 -5.51 8.33 -1.76
C ILE A 62 -6.94 8.61 -1.30
N ALA A 63 -7.66 7.58 -0.87
CA ALA A 63 -9.03 7.72 -0.39
C ALA A 63 -9.13 8.61 0.86
N LYS A 64 -8.21 8.48 1.81
CA LYS A 64 -8.16 9.33 3.01
C LYS A 64 -7.90 10.80 2.68
N LEU A 65 -6.97 11.08 1.78
CA LEU A 65 -6.67 12.45 1.35
C LEU A 65 -7.88 13.09 0.65
N GLN A 66 -8.58 12.34 -0.20
CA GLN A 66 -9.80 12.80 -0.85
C GLN A 66 -10.94 13.06 0.16
N GLN A 67 -11.09 12.18 1.15
CA GLN A 67 -12.07 12.38 2.25
C GLN A 67 -11.79 13.64 3.05
N LEU A 68 -10.52 14.00 3.23
CA LEU A 68 -10.09 15.24 3.87
C LEU A 68 -10.23 16.48 2.97
N GLY A 69 -10.68 16.32 1.73
CA GLY A 69 -10.96 17.41 0.80
C GLY A 69 -9.86 17.75 -0.16
N ALA A 70 -8.78 16.98 -0.22
CA ALA A 70 -7.71 17.22 -1.17
C ALA A 70 -8.11 16.87 -2.61
N ASP A 71 -7.60 17.63 -3.57
CA ASP A 71 -7.59 17.31 -4.99
C ASP A 71 -6.38 16.39 -5.25
N VAL A 72 -6.61 15.08 -5.32
CA VAL A 72 -5.54 14.08 -5.39
C VAL A 72 -5.33 13.63 -6.82
N THR A 73 -4.11 13.80 -7.31
CA THR A 73 -3.65 13.25 -8.60
C THR A 73 -2.82 12.00 -8.36
N PRO A 74 -3.38 10.80 -8.55
CA PRO A 74 -2.62 9.56 -8.40
C PRO A 74 -1.72 9.34 -9.61
N VAL A 75 -0.42 9.09 -9.38
CA VAL A 75 0.57 8.81 -10.43
C VAL A 75 1.12 7.40 -10.25
N LYS A 76 0.82 6.52 -11.19
CA LYS A 76 1.35 5.16 -11.18
C LYS A 76 2.83 5.17 -11.57
N THR A 77 3.72 4.80 -10.65
CA THR A 77 5.18 4.86 -10.83
C THR A 77 5.81 3.54 -11.23
N GLY A 78 5.08 2.43 -11.12
CA GLY A 78 5.62 1.13 -11.50
C GLY A 78 4.62 -0.02 -11.34
N ILE A 79 5.08 -1.20 -11.70
CA ILE A 79 4.38 -2.48 -11.53
C ILE A 79 5.35 -3.46 -10.85
N ILE A 80 4.87 -4.19 -9.87
CA ILE A 80 5.61 -5.31 -9.28
C ILE A 80 5.27 -6.56 -10.08
N LYS A 81 6.27 -7.20 -10.65
CA LYS A 81 6.12 -8.50 -11.31
C LYS A 81 6.96 -9.55 -10.58
N PRO A 82 6.45 -10.77 -10.39
CA PRO A 82 7.25 -11.86 -9.89
C PRO A 82 8.35 -12.18 -10.91
N VAL A 83 9.54 -12.50 -10.41
CA VAL A 83 10.65 -12.97 -11.25
C VAL A 83 10.53 -14.47 -11.39
N ILE A 84 10.65 -14.99 -12.61
CA ILE A 84 10.73 -16.44 -12.87
C ILE A 84 12.11 -16.92 -12.42
N ILE A 85 12.13 -17.89 -11.53
CA ILE A 85 13.35 -18.44 -10.94
C ILE A 85 13.69 -19.76 -11.65
N PRO A 86 14.79 -19.82 -12.42
CA PRO A 86 15.20 -21.06 -13.07
C PRO A 86 15.51 -22.14 -12.02
N LYS A 87 15.07 -23.38 -12.29
CA LYS A 87 15.24 -24.53 -11.40
C LYS A 87 14.71 -24.26 -9.98
N PHE A 88 13.56 -23.59 -9.89
CA PHE A 88 12.95 -23.21 -8.63
C PHE A 88 12.76 -24.42 -7.70
N VAL A 89 12.20 -25.50 -8.21
CA VAL A 89 11.93 -26.73 -7.45
C VAL A 89 13.21 -27.30 -6.82
N ASP A 90 14.29 -27.38 -7.58
CA ASP A 90 15.57 -27.91 -7.09
C ASP A 90 16.15 -27.06 -5.96
N LYS A 91 15.98 -25.74 -6.08
CA LYS A 91 16.48 -24.78 -5.09
C LYS A 91 15.73 -24.84 -3.77
N VAL A 92 14.40 -24.99 -3.80
CA VAL A 92 13.58 -24.95 -2.59
C VAL A 92 13.40 -26.30 -1.92
N ARG A 93 13.47 -27.40 -2.67
CA ARG A 93 13.28 -28.75 -2.16
C ARG A 93 14.23 -29.13 -1.01
N SER A 94 15.47 -28.64 -1.08
CA SER A 94 16.51 -28.91 -0.10
C SER A 94 16.68 -27.81 0.94
N ALA A 95 15.77 -26.85 0.98
CA ALA A 95 15.85 -25.75 1.96
C ALA A 95 15.32 -26.20 3.32
N ASP A 96 16.08 -25.92 4.36
CA ASP A 96 15.65 -26.09 5.76
C ASP A 96 14.86 -24.88 6.22
N TRP A 97 15.19 -23.68 5.67
CA TRP A 97 14.50 -22.44 5.94
C TRP A 97 14.13 -21.70 4.67
N ILE A 98 12.90 -21.19 4.65
CA ILE A 98 12.40 -20.28 3.62
C ILE A 98 12.10 -18.93 4.29
N VAL A 99 12.81 -17.90 3.86
CA VAL A 99 12.78 -16.56 4.45
C VAL A 99 12.12 -15.58 3.50
N PHE A 100 11.11 -14.85 3.99
CA PHE A 100 10.45 -13.79 3.22
C PHE A 100 10.69 -12.43 3.85
N THR A 101 11.35 -11.55 3.12
CA THR A 101 11.59 -10.17 3.54
C THR A 101 10.41 -9.23 3.22
N SER A 102 9.43 -9.68 2.43
CA SER A 102 8.28 -8.87 2.04
C SER A 102 7.10 -9.71 1.55
N LYS A 103 5.90 -9.11 1.52
CA LYS A 103 4.70 -9.71 0.89
C LYS A 103 4.93 -10.12 -0.57
N ASN A 104 5.76 -9.36 -1.28
CA ASN A 104 6.04 -9.65 -2.69
C ASN A 104 6.94 -10.87 -2.83
N GLY A 105 7.84 -11.11 -1.87
CA GLY A 105 8.63 -12.36 -1.79
C GLY A 105 7.72 -13.57 -1.65
N VAL A 106 6.73 -13.53 -0.75
CA VAL A 106 5.71 -14.59 -0.61
C VAL A 106 4.98 -14.84 -1.93
N ARG A 107 4.46 -13.78 -2.56
CA ARG A 107 3.74 -13.89 -3.85
C ARG A 107 4.61 -14.46 -4.96
N SER A 108 5.88 -14.03 -5.03
CA SER A 108 6.82 -14.53 -6.02
C SER A 108 7.13 -16.01 -5.81
N PHE A 109 7.24 -16.45 -4.56
CA PHE A 109 7.43 -17.85 -4.22
C PHE A 109 6.28 -18.71 -4.73
N PHE A 110 5.03 -18.39 -4.35
CA PHE A 110 3.87 -19.17 -4.77
C PHE A 110 3.63 -19.10 -6.28
N TYR A 111 3.88 -17.95 -6.90
CA TYR A 111 3.84 -17.84 -8.37
C TYR A 111 4.82 -18.82 -9.04
N ASN A 112 6.04 -18.96 -8.54
CA ASN A 112 7.02 -19.89 -9.09
C ASN A 112 6.66 -21.35 -8.76
N LEU A 113 6.04 -21.61 -7.62
CA LEU A 113 5.54 -22.94 -7.25
C LEU A 113 4.45 -23.39 -8.22
N ASP A 114 3.47 -22.53 -8.48
CA ASP A 114 2.38 -22.75 -9.43
C ASP A 114 2.90 -22.95 -10.86
N LEU A 115 3.83 -22.07 -11.28
CA LEU A 115 4.43 -22.14 -12.61
C LEU A 115 5.21 -23.44 -12.83
N ALA A 116 5.81 -23.97 -11.77
CA ALA A 116 6.52 -25.24 -11.80
C ALA A 116 5.60 -26.47 -11.72
N GLY A 117 4.27 -26.26 -11.56
CA GLY A 117 3.31 -27.33 -11.33
C GLY A 117 3.58 -28.12 -10.06
N ALA A 118 4.24 -27.49 -9.07
CA ALA A 118 4.65 -28.12 -7.83
C ALA A 118 3.67 -27.82 -6.68
N ASP A 119 3.61 -28.75 -5.73
CA ASP A 119 2.75 -28.64 -4.55
C ASP A 119 3.57 -28.19 -3.34
N ILE A 120 2.93 -27.53 -2.38
CA ILE A 120 3.57 -27.04 -1.14
C ILE A 120 4.19 -28.17 -0.31
N ARG A 121 3.71 -29.41 -0.45
CA ARG A 121 4.28 -30.60 0.20
C ARG A 121 5.73 -30.87 -0.21
N LEU A 122 6.17 -30.28 -1.32
CA LEU A 122 7.57 -30.31 -1.76
C LEU A 122 8.56 -29.80 -0.69
N ILE A 123 8.08 -28.86 0.16
CA ILE A 123 8.85 -28.18 1.21
C ILE A 123 8.26 -28.46 2.60
N ALA A 124 7.63 -29.61 2.79
CA ALA A 124 6.94 -29.97 4.04
C ALA A 124 7.85 -29.96 5.28
N ASN A 125 9.16 -30.13 5.10
CA ASN A 125 10.14 -30.10 6.18
C ASN A 125 10.79 -28.74 6.39
N ALA A 126 10.55 -27.76 5.51
CA ALA A 126 11.12 -26.42 5.63
C ALA A 126 10.39 -25.61 6.70
N ARG A 127 11.14 -24.81 7.45
CA ARG A 127 10.63 -23.80 8.38
C ARG A 127 10.51 -22.46 7.66
N PHE A 128 9.64 -21.61 8.17
CA PHE A 128 9.34 -20.31 7.56
C PHE A 128 9.69 -19.16 8.48
N ALA A 129 10.43 -18.19 7.95
CA ALA A 129 10.72 -16.97 8.68
C ALA A 129 10.29 -15.74 7.86
N VAL A 130 9.70 -14.77 8.52
CA VAL A 130 9.19 -13.54 7.88
C VAL A 130 9.65 -12.31 8.65
N VAL A 131 9.94 -11.24 7.92
CA VAL A 131 10.44 -9.99 8.51
C VAL A 131 9.39 -9.26 9.37
N GLY A 132 8.10 -9.55 9.17
CA GLY A 132 7.08 -8.86 9.96
C GLY A 132 5.65 -9.29 9.68
N LYS A 133 4.74 -8.80 10.52
CA LYS A 133 3.30 -9.17 10.53
C LYS A 133 2.58 -9.00 9.18
N ALA A 134 2.97 -8.01 8.37
CA ALA A 134 2.36 -7.81 7.06
C ALA A 134 2.75 -8.92 6.07
N THR A 135 3.96 -9.47 6.19
CA THR A 135 4.45 -10.61 5.39
C THR A 135 3.84 -11.91 5.89
N GLU A 136 3.72 -12.07 7.21
CA GLU A 136 3.02 -13.20 7.84
C GLU A 136 1.57 -13.31 7.35
N LYS A 137 0.82 -12.20 7.38
CA LYS A 137 -0.56 -12.18 6.87
C LYS A 137 -0.68 -12.60 5.40
N GLU A 138 0.34 -12.33 4.59
CA GLU A 138 0.35 -12.79 3.20
C GLU A 138 0.63 -14.29 3.13
N LEU A 139 1.56 -14.81 3.95
CA LEU A 139 1.87 -16.24 4.05
C LEU A 139 0.67 -17.04 4.56
N ALA A 140 -0.06 -16.51 5.54
CA ALA A 140 -1.25 -17.11 6.11
C ALA A 140 -2.39 -17.34 5.11
N LYS A 141 -2.43 -16.58 4.00
CA LYS A 141 -3.40 -16.83 2.90
C LYS A 141 -3.18 -18.18 2.21
N HIS A 142 -1.98 -18.71 2.32
CA HIS A 142 -1.61 -20.04 1.83
C HIS A 142 -1.61 -21.10 2.93
N HIS A 143 -2.29 -20.82 4.06
CA HIS A 143 -2.43 -21.71 5.22
C HIS A 143 -1.11 -22.11 5.90
N ILE A 144 -0.08 -21.27 5.75
CA ILE A 144 1.23 -21.44 6.37
C ILE A 144 1.42 -20.39 7.45
N LYS A 145 1.93 -20.82 8.61
CA LYS A 145 2.37 -19.94 9.69
C LYS A 145 3.88 -19.79 9.64
N ALA A 146 4.38 -18.62 10.02
CA ALA A 146 5.81 -18.42 10.18
C ALA A 146 6.25 -18.97 11.55
N ASP A 147 7.42 -19.63 11.56
CA ASP A 147 8.08 -20.11 12.78
C ASP A 147 8.81 -18.98 13.50
N ILE A 148 9.32 -18.00 12.73
CA ILE A 148 10.03 -16.83 13.24
C ILE A 148 9.43 -15.55 12.67
N ILE A 149 9.12 -14.60 13.58
CA ILE A 149 8.71 -13.23 13.28
C ILE A 149 9.39 -12.34 14.31
N PRO A 150 10.42 -11.55 13.94
CA PRO A 150 11.15 -10.75 14.90
C PRO A 150 10.28 -9.66 15.51
N ALA A 151 10.58 -9.31 16.77
CA ALA A 151 9.88 -8.25 17.49
C ALA A 151 10.06 -6.89 16.77
N GLU A 152 11.29 -6.56 16.40
CA GLU A 152 11.60 -5.46 15.49
C GLU A 152 11.57 -5.99 14.05
N GLN A 153 10.65 -5.46 13.25
CA GLN A 153 10.38 -5.94 11.89
C GLN A 153 11.48 -5.47 10.90
N THR A 154 12.73 -5.85 11.18
CA THR A 154 13.90 -5.55 10.36
C THR A 154 14.59 -6.81 9.87
N GLY A 155 15.28 -6.71 8.73
CA GLY A 155 16.06 -7.84 8.21
C GLY A 155 17.24 -8.21 9.12
N LYS A 156 17.79 -7.24 9.86
CA LYS A 156 18.89 -7.45 10.80
C LYS A 156 18.45 -8.30 11.98
N GLU A 157 17.29 -7.97 12.57
CA GLU A 157 16.75 -8.71 13.70
C GLU A 157 16.36 -10.14 13.30
N LEU A 158 15.73 -10.28 12.14
CA LEU A 158 15.41 -11.59 11.58
C LEU A 158 16.66 -12.46 11.37
N ALA A 159 17.76 -11.86 10.88
CA ALA A 159 19.02 -12.58 10.70
C ALA A 159 19.63 -13.01 12.05
N GLY A 160 19.54 -12.16 13.08
CA GLY A 160 19.99 -12.48 14.45
C GLY A 160 19.21 -13.65 15.06
N GLU A 161 17.87 -13.62 14.97
CA GLU A 161 17.03 -14.71 15.47
C GLU A 161 17.28 -16.02 14.70
N LEU A 162 17.40 -15.96 13.36
CA LEU A 162 17.75 -17.12 12.54
C LEU A 162 19.11 -17.71 12.95
N SER A 163 20.15 -16.88 13.12
CA SER A 163 21.47 -17.34 13.54
C SER A 163 21.42 -18.03 14.88
N SER A 164 20.66 -17.47 15.84
CA SER A 164 20.47 -18.11 17.14
C SER A 164 19.78 -19.47 17.06
N TYR A 165 18.87 -19.63 16.10
CA TYR A 165 18.13 -20.89 15.88
C TYR A 165 18.98 -21.95 15.17
N MET A 166 19.88 -21.52 14.27
CA MET A 166 20.72 -22.43 13.49
C MET A 166 21.98 -22.87 14.25
N GLY A 167 22.45 -22.06 15.22
CA GLY A 167 23.72 -22.32 15.91
C GLY A 167 24.90 -22.36 14.94
N ASP A 168 25.90 -23.18 15.24
CA ASP A 168 27.11 -23.36 14.43
C ASP A 168 26.96 -24.44 13.34
N ASN A 169 25.74 -24.71 12.88
CA ASN A 169 25.50 -25.76 11.88
C ASN A 169 25.59 -25.19 10.45
N ASP A 170 26.73 -25.36 9.81
CA ASP A 170 27.02 -24.89 8.45
C ASP A 170 26.28 -25.67 7.34
N GLU A 171 25.60 -26.78 7.66
CA GLU A 171 24.88 -27.59 6.67
C GLU A 171 23.46 -27.05 6.39
N ILE A 172 22.95 -26.12 7.21
CA ILE A 172 21.60 -25.56 7.07
C ILE A 172 21.47 -24.72 5.82
N LYS A 173 20.53 -25.07 4.96
CA LYS A 173 20.24 -24.36 3.70
C LYS A 173 19.10 -23.37 3.88
N VAL A 174 19.39 -22.11 3.60
CA VAL A 174 18.43 -21.00 3.70
C VAL A 174 18.10 -20.45 2.31
N CYS A 175 16.83 -20.42 1.95
CA CYS A 175 16.34 -19.75 0.74
C CYS A 175 15.68 -18.41 1.11
N ILE A 176 16.22 -17.30 0.61
CA ILE A 176 15.71 -15.95 0.90
C ILE A 176 15.00 -15.38 -0.32
N PHE A 177 13.75 -14.96 -0.14
CA PHE A 177 12.93 -14.27 -1.15
C PHE A 177 12.85 -12.79 -0.81
N SER A 178 13.67 -12.00 -1.49
CA SER A 178 13.74 -10.54 -1.36
C SER A 178 13.41 -9.84 -2.67
N ALA A 179 13.31 -8.51 -2.65
CA ALA A 179 13.29 -7.72 -3.87
C ALA A 179 14.65 -7.85 -4.59
N LYS A 180 14.61 -7.90 -5.91
CA LYS A 180 15.83 -7.78 -6.71
C LYS A 180 16.15 -6.30 -6.82
N GLU A 181 17.35 -5.91 -6.42
CA GLU A 181 17.91 -4.60 -6.72
C GLU A 181 18.32 -4.49 -8.18
#